data_cd8bce17f51f31399e0f92b5e97b2360
#
_entry.id   cd8bce17f51f31399e0f92b5e97b2360
#
_cell.length_a   1.000
_cell.length_b   1.000
_cell.length_c   1.000
_cell.angle_alpha   90.00
_cell.angle_beta   90.00
_cell.angle_gamma   90.00
#
_symmetry.space_group_name_H-M   'P 1'
#
loop_
_entity.id
_entity.type
_entity.pdbx_description
1 polymer ?
#
loop_
_entity_poly.entity_id
_entity_poly.type
_entity_poly.pdbx_seq_one_letter_code
_entity_poly.pdbx_strand_id
1 'polypeptide(L)'
;VGGLPLTMQFQGVIEPLRDLYKDEVREVAEALGLPREIAHRMPFPGPGLSVRVVGKVTREAIDVVREANAIIEEVLVEKYRPWQCLGALVGLGTGVKGDNRLHGWIVAVRAVNSRDGMTADPIEISFQDLQEIESRITSSIPSVARVVYDVTPKPPATIEYE
;
A
#
# COMPACT_ATOMS: atom_id res chain seq x y z
N VAL A 1 2.58 10.46 -18.07
CA VAL A 1 3.59 9.61 -17.40
C VAL A 1 4.90 10.36 -17.41
N GLY A 2 5.22 11.04 -16.29
CA GLY A 2 6.53 11.65 -16.13
C GLY A 2 7.59 10.57 -16.01
N GLY A 3 8.70 10.68 -16.73
CA GLY A 3 9.86 9.85 -16.50
C GLY A 3 10.37 9.02 -17.67
N LEU A 4 9.95 9.28 -18.90
CA LEU A 4 10.60 8.66 -20.05
C LEU A 4 11.99 9.32 -20.24
N PRO A 5 13.08 8.52 -20.36
CA PRO A 5 14.42 9.07 -20.62
C PRO A 5 14.43 9.87 -21.91
N LEU A 6 15.06 11.04 -21.89
CA LEU A 6 15.23 11.91 -23.06
C LEU A 6 16.03 11.28 -24.21
N THR A 7 16.70 10.15 -23.94
CA THR A 7 17.60 9.44 -24.88
C THR A 7 17.00 8.16 -25.43
N MET A 8 15.67 8.00 -25.41
CA MET A 8 15.02 6.82 -26.00
C MET A 8 15.17 6.82 -27.54
N GLN A 9 15.63 5.71 -28.08
CA GLN A 9 15.75 5.48 -29.54
C GLN A 9 14.42 5.01 -30.18
N PHE A 10 13.26 5.40 -29.60
CA PHE A 10 11.95 5.09 -30.17
C PHE A 10 11.44 6.25 -31.01
N GLN A 11 10.68 5.95 -32.06
CA GLN A 11 10.06 6.96 -32.93
C GLN A 11 8.93 7.73 -32.22
N GLY A 12 8.38 7.19 -31.13
CA GLY A 12 7.32 7.81 -30.36
C GLY A 12 6.75 6.86 -29.29
N VAL A 13 5.89 7.41 -28.45
CA VAL A 13 5.13 6.66 -27.43
C VAL A 13 3.66 6.65 -27.84
N ILE A 14 3.03 5.49 -27.82
CA ILE A 14 1.59 5.32 -28.07
C ILE A 14 0.92 5.18 -26.69
N GLU A 15 0.02 6.11 -26.37
CA GLU A 15 -0.73 6.14 -25.12
C GLU A 15 -2.25 6.10 -25.37
N PRO A 16 -2.82 4.94 -25.72
CA PRO A 16 -4.23 4.82 -26.12
C PRO A 16 -5.22 5.21 -25.00
N LEU A 17 -4.79 5.15 -23.75
CA LEU A 17 -5.61 5.41 -22.56
C LEU A 17 -5.32 6.78 -21.92
N ARG A 18 -4.58 7.66 -22.61
CA ARG A 18 -4.09 8.93 -22.06
C ARG A 18 -5.19 9.83 -21.53
N ASP A 19 -6.33 9.85 -22.16
CA ASP A 19 -7.43 10.74 -21.85
C ASP A 19 -8.48 10.11 -20.91
N LEU A 20 -8.20 8.89 -20.39
CA LEU A 20 -9.10 8.15 -19.53
C LEU A 20 -8.62 8.21 -18.06
N TYR A 21 -9.58 8.36 -17.15
CA TYR A 21 -9.35 8.16 -15.72
C TYR A 21 -9.27 6.65 -15.39
N LYS A 22 -8.83 6.34 -14.18
CA LYS A 22 -8.54 4.95 -13.79
C LYS A 22 -9.78 4.06 -13.73
N ASP A 23 -10.93 4.61 -13.35
CA ASP A 23 -12.22 3.93 -13.37
C ASP A 23 -12.65 3.64 -14.82
N GLU A 24 -12.50 4.60 -15.72
CA GLU A 24 -12.81 4.42 -17.15
C GLU A 24 -11.89 3.39 -17.81
N VAL A 25 -10.60 3.37 -17.45
CA VAL A 25 -9.66 2.33 -17.92
C VAL A 25 -10.10 0.93 -17.47
N ARG A 26 -10.68 0.78 -16.28
CA ARG A 26 -11.22 -0.49 -15.79
C ARG A 26 -12.45 -0.94 -16.57
N GLU A 27 -13.34 -0.01 -16.91
CA GLU A 27 -14.51 -0.28 -17.76
C GLU A 27 -14.08 -0.73 -19.16
N VAL A 28 -13.09 -0.06 -19.75
CA VAL A 28 -12.49 -0.48 -21.03
C VAL A 28 -11.86 -1.87 -20.92
N ALA A 29 -11.15 -2.16 -19.83
CA ALA A 29 -10.55 -3.47 -19.61
C ALA A 29 -11.61 -4.58 -19.55
N GLU A 30 -12.73 -4.38 -18.86
CA GLU A 30 -13.86 -5.31 -18.83
C GLU A 30 -14.51 -5.46 -20.21
N ALA A 31 -14.72 -4.36 -20.94
CA ALA A 31 -15.27 -4.37 -22.29
C ALA A 31 -14.38 -5.12 -23.31
N LEU A 32 -13.07 -5.14 -23.06
CA LEU A 32 -12.10 -5.92 -23.85
C LEU A 32 -12.00 -7.39 -23.39
N GLY A 33 -12.79 -7.80 -22.40
CA GLY A 33 -12.87 -9.19 -21.93
C GLY A 33 -11.80 -9.58 -20.92
N LEU A 34 -11.13 -8.63 -20.28
CA LEU A 34 -10.25 -8.97 -19.16
C LEU A 34 -11.08 -9.48 -17.98
N PRO A 35 -10.62 -10.54 -17.27
CA PRO A 35 -11.26 -10.99 -16.05
C PRO A 35 -11.38 -9.86 -15.03
N ARG A 36 -12.51 -9.81 -14.34
CA ARG A 36 -12.80 -8.74 -13.35
C ARG A 36 -11.75 -8.63 -12.27
N GLU A 37 -11.18 -9.76 -11.83
CA GLU A 37 -10.11 -9.82 -10.83
C GLU A 37 -8.83 -9.09 -11.31
N ILE A 38 -8.60 -9.05 -12.63
CA ILE A 38 -7.47 -8.32 -13.23
C ILE A 38 -7.85 -6.85 -13.41
N ALA A 39 -9.03 -6.58 -13.99
CA ALA A 39 -9.49 -5.22 -14.27
C ALA A 39 -9.63 -4.38 -12.98
N HIS A 40 -10.09 -4.99 -11.89
CA HIS A 40 -10.33 -4.32 -10.60
C HIS A 40 -9.31 -4.67 -9.50
N ARG A 41 -8.15 -5.25 -9.87
CA ARG A 41 -7.10 -5.49 -8.86
C ARG A 41 -6.73 -4.21 -8.13
N MET A 42 -6.34 -4.35 -6.85
CA MET A 42 -5.80 -3.22 -6.09
C MET A 42 -4.65 -2.55 -6.85
N PRO A 43 -4.59 -1.21 -6.83
CA PRO A 43 -3.44 -0.51 -7.39
C PRO A 43 -2.15 -0.94 -6.70
N PHE A 44 -1.11 -1.14 -7.50
CA PHE A 44 0.23 -1.37 -6.99
C PHE A 44 1.16 -0.31 -7.59
N PRO A 45 1.98 0.37 -6.78
CA PRO A 45 2.81 1.47 -7.25
C PRO A 45 3.87 1.00 -8.25
N GLY A 46 4.15 1.82 -9.26
CA GLY A 46 5.16 1.53 -10.29
C GLY A 46 6.56 1.28 -9.72
N PRO A 47 7.03 2.06 -8.72
CA PRO A 47 8.32 1.81 -8.06
C PRO A 47 8.32 0.58 -7.14
N GLY A 48 7.20 -0.12 -6.99
CA GLY A 48 7.07 -1.29 -6.13
C GLY A 48 7.02 -0.93 -4.64
N LEU A 49 7.45 -1.85 -3.79
CA LEU A 49 7.38 -1.70 -2.33
C LEU A 49 8.30 -0.60 -1.77
N SER A 50 9.20 -0.04 -2.59
CA SER A 50 10.13 1.00 -2.12
C SER A 50 9.42 2.26 -1.63
N VAL A 51 8.28 2.63 -2.22
CA VAL A 51 7.48 3.80 -1.81
C VAL A 51 6.73 3.58 -0.48
N ARG A 52 6.82 2.39 0.09
CA ARG A 52 6.28 2.04 1.41
C ARG A 52 7.35 1.99 2.50
N VAL A 53 8.56 2.48 2.20
CA VAL A 53 9.66 2.64 3.14
C VAL A 53 10.04 4.10 3.20
N VAL A 54 9.62 4.80 4.24
CA VAL A 54 10.01 6.20 4.46
C VAL A 54 11.50 6.25 4.83
N GLY A 55 12.30 6.88 3.96
CA GLY A 55 13.74 7.02 4.13
C GLY A 55 14.55 5.98 3.35
N LYS A 56 15.60 5.41 3.99
CA LYS A 56 16.53 4.52 3.29
C LYS A 56 15.90 3.15 3.01
N VAL A 57 15.77 2.83 1.73
CA VAL A 57 15.33 1.52 1.27
C VAL A 57 16.45 0.50 1.42
N THR A 58 16.21 -0.56 2.17
CA THR A 58 17.11 -1.70 2.33
C THR A 58 16.38 -3.00 2.01
N ARG A 59 17.12 -4.09 1.78
CA ARG A 59 16.52 -5.40 1.56
C ARG A 59 15.67 -5.85 2.76
N GLU A 60 16.21 -5.65 3.96
CA GLU A 60 15.50 -5.96 5.21
C GLU A 60 14.19 -5.18 5.32
N ALA A 61 14.20 -3.87 5.06
CA ALA A 61 13.00 -3.05 5.08
C ALA A 61 11.94 -3.54 4.07
N ILE A 62 12.37 -3.91 2.85
CA ILE A 62 11.46 -4.46 1.82
C ILE A 62 10.88 -5.81 2.25
N ASP A 63 11.66 -6.68 2.89
CA ASP A 63 11.17 -7.97 3.36
C ASP A 63 10.13 -7.77 4.47
N VAL A 64 10.36 -6.85 5.42
CA VAL A 64 9.37 -6.45 6.45
C VAL A 64 8.09 -5.90 5.83
N VAL A 65 8.20 -4.97 4.87
CA VAL A 65 7.03 -4.40 4.16
C VAL A 65 6.25 -5.48 3.45
N ARG A 66 6.92 -6.42 2.77
CA ARG A 66 6.27 -7.51 2.03
C ARG A 66 5.45 -8.40 2.95
N GLU A 67 6.03 -8.82 4.07
CA GLU A 67 5.36 -9.69 5.04
C GLU A 67 4.21 -8.95 5.73
N ALA A 68 4.41 -7.71 6.15
CA ALA A 68 3.35 -6.89 6.74
C ALA A 68 2.17 -6.67 5.78
N ASN A 69 2.44 -6.41 4.48
CA ASN A 69 1.38 -6.25 3.49
C ASN A 69 0.58 -7.54 3.28
N ALA A 70 1.23 -8.70 3.23
CA ALA A 70 0.52 -9.97 3.11
C ALA A 70 -0.46 -10.18 4.26
N ILE A 71 -0.04 -9.93 5.51
CA ILE A 71 -0.91 -10.03 6.69
C ILE A 71 -2.08 -9.06 6.63
N ILE A 72 -1.83 -7.80 6.24
CA ILE A 72 -2.86 -6.76 6.13
C ILE A 72 -3.90 -7.14 5.06
N GLU A 73 -3.44 -7.59 3.90
CA GLU A 73 -4.31 -7.99 2.79
C GLU A 73 -5.19 -9.19 3.17
N GLU A 74 -4.64 -10.21 3.84
CA GLU A 74 -5.40 -11.36 4.32
C GLU A 74 -6.54 -10.98 5.26
N VAL A 75 -6.32 -10.02 6.17
CA VAL A 75 -7.36 -9.59 7.12
C VAL A 75 -8.37 -8.65 6.48
N LEU A 76 -7.94 -7.75 5.60
CA LEU A 76 -8.78 -6.63 5.18
C LEU A 76 -9.48 -6.84 3.84
N VAL A 77 -8.85 -7.52 2.87
CA VAL A 77 -9.33 -7.50 1.47
C VAL A 77 -10.72 -8.12 1.34
N GLU A 78 -10.94 -9.31 1.89
CA GLU A 78 -12.21 -10.00 1.75
C GLU A 78 -13.33 -9.32 2.55
N LYS A 79 -13.02 -8.86 3.77
CA LYS A 79 -13.98 -8.32 4.71
C LYS A 79 -14.40 -6.88 4.40
N TYR A 80 -13.44 -6.02 4.06
CA TYR A 80 -13.66 -4.59 3.90
C TYR A 80 -13.65 -4.14 2.45
N ARG A 81 -13.09 -4.95 1.53
CA ARG A 81 -12.97 -4.67 0.10
C ARG A 81 -12.43 -3.26 -0.20
N PRO A 82 -11.31 -2.87 0.43
CA PRO A 82 -10.75 -1.54 0.24
C PRO A 82 -10.36 -1.32 -1.23
N TRP A 83 -10.44 -0.07 -1.69
CA TRP A 83 -9.86 0.29 -2.98
C TRP A 83 -8.35 0.04 -3.00
N GLN A 84 -7.68 0.34 -1.87
CA GLN A 84 -6.28 -0.03 -1.60
C GLN A 84 -6.07 -0.19 -0.10
N CYS A 85 -5.31 -1.22 0.31
CA CYS A 85 -4.74 -1.32 1.64
C CYS A 85 -3.24 -1.64 1.54
N LEU A 86 -2.49 -1.20 2.52
CA LEU A 86 -1.05 -1.35 2.56
C LEU A 86 -0.48 -1.21 3.98
N GLY A 87 0.74 -1.71 4.15
CA GLY A 87 1.60 -1.43 5.28
C GLY A 87 2.85 -0.69 4.83
N ALA A 88 3.22 0.37 5.54
CA ALA A 88 4.42 1.14 5.28
C ALA A 88 5.31 1.24 6.50
N LEU A 89 6.62 1.28 6.32
CA LEU A 89 7.58 1.58 7.37
C LEU A 89 7.76 3.09 7.49
N VAL A 90 7.32 3.66 8.60
CA VAL A 90 7.30 5.12 8.81
C VAL A 90 8.39 5.61 9.76
N GLY A 91 9.20 4.73 10.25
CA GLY A 91 10.33 5.05 11.13
C GLY A 91 10.65 3.93 12.10
N LEU A 92 11.47 4.26 13.10
CA LEU A 92 11.86 3.38 14.19
C LEU A 92 11.27 3.87 15.50
N GLY A 93 10.96 2.96 16.40
CA GLY A 93 10.45 3.26 17.73
C GLY A 93 10.88 2.25 18.76
N THR A 94 10.67 2.60 20.01
CA THR A 94 10.96 1.70 21.13
C THR A 94 9.74 0.85 21.44
N GLY A 95 9.96 -0.44 21.59
CA GLY A 95 9.02 -1.43 22.12
C GLY A 95 9.65 -2.27 23.21
N VAL A 96 8.89 -3.21 23.72
CA VAL A 96 9.34 -4.22 24.67
C VAL A 96 8.95 -5.58 24.13
N LYS A 97 9.88 -6.53 24.11
CA LYS A 97 9.65 -7.91 23.70
C LYS A 97 10.25 -8.86 24.75
N GLY A 98 9.37 -9.53 25.48
CA GLY A 98 9.76 -10.19 26.72
C GLY A 98 10.33 -9.15 27.72
N ASP A 99 11.49 -9.45 28.31
CA ASP A 99 12.15 -8.56 29.27
C ASP A 99 13.12 -7.57 28.59
N ASN A 100 13.24 -7.58 27.26
CA ASN A 100 14.21 -6.76 26.53
C ASN A 100 13.55 -5.58 25.83
N ARG A 101 14.28 -4.44 25.80
CA ARG A 101 13.92 -3.32 24.93
C ARG A 101 14.24 -3.67 23.47
N LEU A 102 13.29 -3.35 22.61
CA LEU A 102 13.43 -3.43 21.16
C LEU A 102 13.42 -1.99 20.59
N HIS A 103 14.41 -1.64 19.80
CA HIS A 103 14.34 -0.48 18.90
C HIS A 103 14.10 -1.01 17.49
N GLY A 104 12.88 -0.91 17.01
CA GLY A 104 12.43 -1.59 15.80
C GLY A 104 11.48 -0.75 14.97
N TRP A 105 11.05 -1.32 13.86
CA TRP A 105 10.19 -0.65 12.88
C TRP A 105 8.83 -0.28 13.44
N ILE A 106 8.32 0.86 12.98
CA ILE A 106 6.91 1.25 13.11
C ILE A 106 6.25 0.98 11.77
N VAL A 107 5.27 0.08 11.76
CA VAL A 107 4.44 -0.21 10.59
C VAL A 107 3.17 0.61 10.67
N ALA A 108 2.92 1.45 9.67
CA ALA A 108 1.65 2.12 9.49
C ALA A 108 0.75 1.27 8.57
N VAL A 109 -0.39 0.86 9.08
CA VAL A 109 -1.48 0.25 8.31
C VAL A 109 -2.30 1.37 7.70
N ARG A 110 -2.55 1.30 6.42
CA ARG A 110 -3.40 2.24 5.70
C ARG A 110 -4.39 1.48 4.83
N ALA A 111 -5.65 1.82 4.92
CA ALA A 111 -6.69 1.26 4.07
C ALA A 111 -7.67 2.38 3.68
N VAL A 112 -7.93 2.52 2.39
CA VAL A 112 -8.70 3.63 1.85
C VAL A 112 -9.71 3.17 0.82
N ASN A 113 -10.81 3.93 0.73
CA ASN A 113 -11.72 3.91 -0.39
C ASN A 113 -11.47 5.11 -1.29
N SER A 114 -11.55 4.88 -2.60
CA SER A 114 -11.40 5.89 -3.62
C SER A 114 -12.19 5.46 -4.86
N ARG A 115 -12.53 6.41 -5.71
CA ARG A 115 -13.10 6.13 -7.02
C ARG A 115 -11.99 6.11 -8.09
N ASP A 116 -11.23 7.14 -8.16
CA ASP A 116 -10.28 7.45 -9.25
C ASP A 116 -8.83 7.60 -8.77
N GLY A 117 -8.59 7.59 -7.47
CA GLY A 117 -7.29 7.82 -6.85
C GLY A 117 -6.95 9.31 -6.65
N MET A 118 -7.81 10.24 -7.09
CA MET A 118 -7.61 11.69 -6.89
C MET A 118 -7.90 12.08 -5.44
N THR A 119 -9.00 11.57 -4.89
CA THR A 119 -9.33 11.67 -3.47
C THR A 119 -9.43 10.28 -2.87
N ALA A 120 -9.20 10.15 -1.57
CA ALA A 120 -9.32 8.90 -0.85
C ALA A 120 -9.67 9.15 0.62
N ASP A 121 -10.61 8.37 1.13
CA ASP A 121 -11.00 8.40 2.53
C ASP A 121 -10.54 7.13 3.24
N PRO A 122 -10.02 7.23 4.48
CA PRO A 122 -9.70 6.05 5.27
C PRO A 122 -10.99 5.29 5.57
N ILE A 123 -10.90 3.95 5.56
CA ILE A 123 -12.05 3.12 5.92
C ILE A 123 -12.12 2.91 7.42
N GLU A 124 -13.32 2.73 7.94
CA GLU A 124 -13.51 2.32 9.32
C GLU A 124 -13.22 0.82 9.46
N ILE A 125 -12.20 0.49 10.24
CA ILE A 125 -11.82 -0.89 10.55
C ILE A 125 -12.15 -1.16 12.02
N SER A 126 -12.73 -2.33 12.31
CA SER A 126 -13.01 -2.71 13.69
C SER A 126 -11.71 -2.76 14.51
N PHE A 127 -11.81 -2.35 15.78
CA PHE A 127 -10.64 -2.41 16.66
C PHE A 127 -10.11 -3.84 16.81
N GLN A 128 -10.99 -4.84 16.75
CA GLN A 128 -10.63 -6.26 16.78
C GLN A 128 -9.75 -6.65 15.59
N ASP A 129 -10.08 -6.21 14.37
CA ASP A 129 -9.29 -6.52 13.18
C ASP A 129 -7.95 -5.77 13.20
N LEU A 130 -7.93 -4.54 13.72
CA LEU A 130 -6.67 -3.81 13.92
C LEU A 130 -5.76 -4.52 14.93
N GLN A 131 -6.33 -5.06 16.01
CA GLN A 131 -5.59 -5.87 16.99
C GLN A 131 -5.10 -7.20 16.39
N GLU A 132 -5.89 -7.85 15.54
CA GLU A 132 -5.46 -9.04 14.81
C GLU A 132 -4.25 -8.74 13.91
N ILE A 133 -4.32 -7.67 13.12
CA ILE A 133 -3.20 -7.24 12.26
C ILE A 133 -1.96 -6.95 13.12
N GLU A 134 -2.12 -6.18 14.19
CA GLU A 134 -1.01 -5.84 15.11
C GLU A 134 -0.37 -7.10 15.67
N SER A 135 -1.16 -8.00 16.24
CA SER A 135 -0.69 -9.23 16.86
C SER A 135 0.03 -10.14 15.87
N ARG A 136 -0.51 -10.30 14.66
CA ARG A 136 0.13 -11.11 13.61
C ARG A 136 1.43 -10.49 13.14
N ILE A 137 1.48 -9.18 12.89
CA ILE A 137 2.69 -8.49 12.45
C ILE A 137 3.78 -8.56 13.51
N THR A 138 3.48 -8.24 14.76
CA THR A 138 4.49 -8.20 15.82
C THR A 138 4.98 -9.59 16.25
N SER A 139 4.16 -10.63 16.07
CA SER A 139 4.59 -12.01 16.34
C SER A 139 5.40 -12.59 15.20
N SER A 140 5.05 -12.34 13.94
CA SER A 140 5.73 -12.89 12.76
C SER A 140 7.00 -12.13 12.40
N ILE A 141 7.02 -10.80 12.62
CA ILE A 141 8.13 -9.93 12.23
C ILE A 141 8.84 -9.40 13.48
N PRO A 142 9.91 -10.08 13.97
CA PRO A 142 10.55 -9.73 15.23
C PRO A 142 11.12 -8.31 15.30
N SER A 143 11.45 -7.72 14.15
CA SER A 143 12.01 -6.36 14.04
C SER A 143 10.95 -5.25 14.12
N VAL A 144 9.66 -5.58 14.17
CA VAL A 144 8.59 -4.59 14.33
C VAL A 144 8.31 -4.35 15.80
N ALA A 145 8.39 -3.07 16.20
CA ALA A 145 8.15 -2.62 17.56
C ALA A 145 6.73 -2.05 17.77
N ARG A 146 6.06 -1.61 16.69
CA ARG A 146 4.77 -0.94 16.77
C ARG A 146 3.99 -1.01 15.47
N VAL A 147 2.67 -1.12 15.59
CA VAL A 147 1.73 -0.95 14.49
C VAL A 147 0.81 0.24 14.80
N VAL A 148 0.57 1.09 13.80
CA VAL A 148 -0.34 2.24 13.88
C VAL A 148 -1.31 2.21 12.70
N TYR A 149 -2.49 2.82 12.83
CA TYR A 149 -3.44 2.98 11.74
C TYR A 149 -3.47 4.44 11.27
N ASP A 150 -3.26 4.66 9.96
CA ASP A 150 -3.28 5.99 9.36
C ASP A 150 -4.71 6.35 8.91
N VAL A 151 -5.28 7.33 9.60
CA VAL A 151 -6.64 7.85 9.38
C VAL A 151 -6.69 9.09 8.49
N THR A 152 -5.59 9.47 7.86
CA THR A 152 -5.50 10.72 7.11
C THR A 152 -6.10 10.58 5.70
N PRO A 153 -7.08 11.40 5.30
CA PRO A 153 -7.63 11.35 3.95
C PRO A 153 -6.66 11.93 2.90
N LYS A 154 -6.96 11.69 1.64
CA LYS A 154 -6.32 12.40 0.52
C LYS A 154 -7.33 13.37 -0.11
N PRO A 155 -7.09 14.70 -0.14
CA PRO A 155 -6.00 15.39 0.57
C PRO A 155 -6.20 15.43 2.09
N PRO A 156 -5.22 15.79 2.94
CA PRO A 156 -3.89 16.32 2.58
C PRO A 156 -2.82 15.26 2.33
N ALA A 157 -3.02 14.01 2.77
CA ALA A 157 -2.04 12.95 2.52
C ALA A 157 -2.08 12.44 1.07
N THR A 158 -1.08 11.67 0.70
CA THR A 158 -1.12 10.79 -0.48
C THR A 158 -1.63 9.40 -0.08
N ILE A 159 -1.90 8.50 -1.03
CA ILE A 159 -2.29 7.13 -0.69
C ILE A 159 -1.06 6.31 -0.29
N GLU A 160 -0.02 6.31 -1.13
CA GLU A 160 1.30 5.76 -0.78
C GLU A 160 2.11 6.79 0.02
N TYR A 161 3.18 6.37 0.69
CA TYR A 161 3.95 7.20 1.61
C TYR A 161 5.10 8.00 0.95
N GLU A 162 5.63 7.48 -0.19
CA GLU A 162 6.70 8.13 -0.98
C GLU A 162 6.35 8.20 -2.48
#